data_22aef30b8fb2b46a5149a872cca7558f
#
_entry.id   22aef30b8fb2b46a5149a872cca7558f
#
_cell.length_a   1.000
_cell.length_b   1.000
_cell.length_c   1.000
_cell.angle_alpha   90.00
_cell.angle_beta   90.00
_cell.angle_gamma   90.00
#
_symmetry.space_group_name_H-M   'P 1'
#
loop_
_entity.id
_entity.type
_entity.pdbx_description
1 polymer ?
#
loop_
_entity_poly.entity_id
_entity_poly.type
_entity_poly.pdbx_seq_one_letter_code
_entity_poly.pdbx_strand_id
1 'polypeptide(L)'
;MTDSKTHIENENYLEAIECIKEESGPTPDKWTEDTLNRMALSQAKLHFYSSAYTYYMLANNKREALKVCEKIQPSAIEEHLKEHKHPDVKIIRVNGRRGVFALKDLPINAVVCKIPLYLCKSGSKKELTEYLSENNVLSESMPRADTFPVTWSPSTCDQIGVSPMRIILEQQIQEFKKEERESHVDNYLYLRSLVASRCFADGDTEYMVPFADMLNHSNDPNVEWEFKEDHFIMRTMCPVKVTDELFDFYGPKSNYEAFLHYGFIPLNNTKLDVVRLIGDLPAGAKNRLDPRYFQTSFEFELRGSYMEGTVEVFSFLRYIRSNDKKCPETLKGFLKKPVSKENELWVCKMLFNILQKEVHRRVEKTAIGVEEPLAISLLQSEMAVLVHWGETLQEAIQIMEGKKKVKKSTNDYIVKVVKAMGYYK
;
A
#
# COMPACT_ATOMS: atom_id res chain seq x y z
N MET A 1 45.75 -0.23 1.58
CA MET A 1 44.58 -0.99 1.14
C MET A 1 44.34 -0.64 -0.33
N THR A 2 44.19 -1.64 -1.18
CA THR A 2 43.86 -1.46 -2.60
C THR A 2 42.43 -0.99 -2.69
N ASP A 3 42.16 0.07 -3.46
CA ASP A 3 40.79 0.59 -3.61
C ASP A 3 39.95 -0.25 -4.58
N SER A 4 38.62 -0.07 -4.59
CA SER A 4 37.71 -0.83 -5.42
C SER A 4 37.97 -0.67 -6.93
N LYS A 5 38.55 0.46 -7.38
CA LYS A 5 38.94 0.69 -8.79
C LYS A 5 40.08 -0.23 -9.20
N THR A 6 41.10 -0.35 -8.37
CA THR A 6 42.24 -1.22 -8.60
C THR A 6 41.82 -2.71 -8.63
N HIS A 7 40.89 -3.12 -7.78
CA HIS A 7 40.34 -4.49 -7.83
C HIS A 7 39.60 -4.77 -9.14
N ILE A 8 38.80 -3.81 -9.65
CA ILE A 8 38.11 -3.94 -10.94
C ILE A 8 39.12 -4.02 -12.10
N GLU A 9 40.17 -3.20 -12.11
CA GLU A 9 41.21 -3.23 -13.12
C GLU A 9 41.98 -4.55 -13.14
N ASN A 10 42.11 -5.19 -11.99
CA ASN A 10 42.73 -6.53 -11.83
C ASN A 10 41.74 -7.70 -11.96
N GLU A 11 40.50 -7.44 -12.38
CA GLU A 11 39.42 -8.42 -12.53
C GLU A 11 39.04 -9.16 -11.23
N ASN A 12 39.36 -8.61 -10.07
CA ASN A 12 39.00 -9.14 -8.74
C ASN A 12 37.64 -8.60 -8.28
N TYR A 13 36.57 -9.04 -8.92
CA TYR A 13 35.24 -8.43 -8.76
C TYR A 13 34.57 -8.71 -7.40
N LEU A 14 34.87 -9.81 -6.72
CA LEU A 14 34.37 -10.08 -5.36
C LEU A 14 34.97 -9.09 -4.36
N GLU A 15 36.29 -8.93 -4.39
CA GLU A 15 37.02 -7.98 -3.54
C GLU A 15 36.59 -6.54 -3.85
N ALA A 16 36.34 -6.22 -5.13
CA ALA A 16 35.81 -4.92 -5.52
C ALA A 16 34.45 -4.61 -4.87
N ILE A 17 33.55 -5.59 -4.82
CA ILE A 17 32.24 -5.46 -4.18
C ILE A 17 32.37 -5.21 -2.67
N GLU A 18 33.25 -5.92 -2.00
CA GLU A 18 33.50 -5.74 -0.56
C GLU A 18 34.10 -4.35 -0.29
N CYS A 19 35.12 -3.94 -1.04
CA CYS A 19 35.68 -2.60 -0.96
C CYS A 19 34.65 -1.49 -1.19
N ILE A 20 33.78 -1.63 -2.19
CA ILE A 20 32.74 -0.61 -2.47
C ILE A 20 31.79 -0.47 -1.27
N LYS A 21 31.40 -1.58 -0.65
CA LYS A 21 30.54 -1.55 0.54
C LYS A 21 31.22 -0.89 1.75
N GLU A 22 32.52 -1.17 1.93
CA GLU A 22 33.32 -0.56 3.00
C GLU A 22 33.53 0.94 2.77
N GLU A 23 33.87 1.34 1.53
CA GLU A 23 34.11 2.74 1.16
C GLU A 23 32.84 3.61 1.24
N SER A 24 31.69 3.05 0.86
CA SER A 24 30.45 3.82 0.60
C SER A 24 29.32 3.57 1.61
N GLY A 25 29.50 2.60 2.52
CA GLY A 25 28.50 2.23 3.53
C GLY A 25 27.34 1.39 2.97
N PRO A 26 26.36 1.03 3.83
CA PRO A 26 25.34 0.03 3.51
C PRO A 26 24.17 0.54 2.66
N THR A 27 24.08 1.84 2.37
CA THR A 27 22.88 2.47 1.80
C THR A 27 23.13 2.92 0.35
N PRO A 28 22.79 2.10 -0.68
CA PRO A 28 23.07 2.41 -2.09
C PRO A 28 22.47 3.73 -2.60
N ASP A 29 21.33 4.14 -2.05
CA ASP A 29 20.65 5.40 -2.44
C ASP A 29 21.50 6.65 -2.14
N LYS A 30 22.54 6.53 -1.32
CA LYS A 30 23.48 7.61 -0.96
C LYS A 30 24.81 7.52 -1.72
N TRP A 31 24.98 6.51 -2.56
CA TRP A 31 26.22 6.32 -3.32
C TRP A 31 26.29 7.24 -4.52
N THR A 32 27.51 7.57 -4.94
CA THR A 32 27.73 8.34 -6.17
C THR A 32 27.39 7.49 -7.40
N GLU A 33 27.12 8.15 -8.54
CA GLU A 33 26.90 7.48 -9.82
C GLU A 33 28.09 6.57 -10.20
N ASP A 34 29.33 7.02 -9.98
CA ASP A 34 30.56 6.23 -10.23
C ASP A 34 30.60 4.96 -9.35
N THR A 35 30.26 5.10 -8.07
CA THR A 35 30.19 3.97 -7.13
C THR A 35 29.15 2.94 -7.55
N LEU A 36 27.95 3.40 -7.93
CA LEU A 36 26.86 2.55 -8.40
C LEU A 36 27.24 1.81 -9.70
N ASN A 37 27.88 2.49 -10.65
CA ASN A 37 28.35 1.89 -11.91
C ASN A 37 29.45 0.84 -11.66
N ARG A 38 30.37 1.08 -10.74
CA ARG A 38 31.41 0.08 -10.35
C ARG A 38 30.77 -1.17 -9.73
N MET A 39 29.83 -0.99 -8.82
CA MET A 39 29.08 -2.12 -8.23
C MET A 39 28.34 -2.90 -9.31
N ALA A 40 27.60 -2.21 -10.19
CA ALA A 40 26.87 -2.83 -11.28
C ALA A 40 27.78 -3.63 -12.21
N LEU A 41 28.94 -3.08 -12.60
CA LEU A 41 29.92 -3.77 -13.43
C LEU A 41 30.44 -5.03 -12.75
N SER A 42 30.82 -4.96 -11.48
CA SER A 42 31.31 -6.09 -10.72
C SER A 42 30.25 -7.21 -10.61
N GLN A 43 29.01 -6.85 -10.33
CA GLN A 43 27.88 -7.78 -10.29
C GLN A 43 27.64 -8.43 -11.67
N ALA A 44 27.69 -7.64 -12.77
CA ALA A 44 27.51 -8.17 -14.12
C ALA A 44 28.62 -9.15 -14.53
N LYS A 45 29.87 -8.90 -14.14
CA LYS A 45 31.00 -9.77 -14.41
C LYS A 45 30.94 -11.09 -13.64
N LEU A 46 30.31 -11.09 -12.48
CA LEU A 46 30.00 -12.28 -11.69
C LEU A 46 28.66 -12.94 -12.06
N HIS A 47 28.05 -12.53 -13.17
CA HIS A 47 26.77 -13.06 -13.68
C HIS A 47 25.54 -12.78 -12.80
N PHE A 48 25.63 -11.85 -11.83
CA PHE A 48 24.50 -11.41 -11.03
C PHE A 48 23.69 -10.30 -11.76
N TYR A 49 23.10 -10.65 -12.92
CA TYR A 49 22.52 -9.69 -13.85
C TYR A 49 21.36 -8.87 -13.28
N SER A 50 20.49 -9.47 -12.47
CA SER A 50 19.39 -8.72 -11.82
C SER A 50 19.91 -7.67 -10.83
N SER A 51 20.96 -7.99 -10.06
CA SER A 51 21.63 -7.03 -9.17
C SER A 51 22.33 -5.94 -9.97
N ALA A 52 23.05 -6.32 -11.03
CA ALA A 52 23.70 -5.36 -11.92
C ALA A 52 22.70 -4.39 -12.57
N TYR A 53 21.57 -4.90 -13.04
CA TYR A 53 20.46 -4.08 -13.55
C TYR A 53 20.01 -3.03 -12.53
N THR A 54 19.78 -3.46 -11.28
CA THR A 54 19.41 -2.58 -10.18
C THR A 54 20.39 -1.42 -10.00
N TYR A 55 21.69 -1.71 -9.89
CA TYR A 55 22.69 -0.68 -9.68
C TYR A 55 22.88 0.24 -10.89
N TYR A 56 22.79 -0.27 -12.12
CA TYR A 56 22.76 0.57 -13.31
C TYR A 56 21.54 1.49 -13.38
N MET A 57 20.37 1.02 -12.95
CA MET A 57 19.17 1.86 -12.88
C MET A 57 19.30 2.95 -11.81
N LEU A 58 19.83 2.64 -10.63
CA LEU A 58 20.13 3.63 -9.58
C LEU A 58 21.17 4.68 -10.05
N ALA A 59 22.13 4.28 -10.88
CA ALA A 59 23.10 5.17 -11.51
C ALA A 59 22.55 5.94 -12.72
N ASN A 60 21.25 5.83 -13.03
CA ASN A 60 20.63 6.36 -14.24
C ASN A 60 21.30 5.91 -15.56
N ASN A 61 22.01 4.79 -15.54
CA ASN A 61 22.73 4.24 -16.68
C ASN A 61 21.87 3.23 -17.44
N LYS A 62 20.81 3.71 -18.07
CA LYS A 62 19.80 2.90 -18.77
C LYS A 62 20.40 2.04 -19.89
N ARG A 63 21.47 2.52 -20.54
CA ARG A 63 22.15 1.80 -21.63
C ARG A 63 22.77 0.49 -21.15
N GLU A 64 23.54 0.55 -20.06
CA GLU A 64 24.19 -0.64 -19.52
C GLU A 64 23.16 -1.56 -18.78
N ALA A 65 22.13 -0.96 -18.16
CA ALA A 65 21.01 -1.71 -17.59
C ALA A 65 20.34 -2.61 -18.66
N LEU A 66 20.08 -2.09 -19.85
CA LEU A 66 19.50 -2.87 -20.95
C LEU A 66 20.40 -4.04 -21.39
N LYS A 67 21.71 -3.82 -21.52
CA LYS A 67 22.65 -4.87 -21.93
C LYS A 67 22.68 -6.04 -20.94
N VAL A 68 22.60 -5.76 -19.62
CA VAL A 68 22.55 -6.83 -18.62
C VAL A 68 21.16 -7.46 -18.56
N CYS A 69 20.10 -6.70 -18.84
CA CYS A 69 18.74 -7.21 -18.89
C CYS A 69 18.55 -8.31 -19.94
N GLU A 70 19.18 -8.18 -21.11
CA GLU A 70 19.18 -9.20 -22.16
C GLU A 70 19.76 -10.55 -21.70
N LYS A 71 20.67 -10.52 -20.71
CA LYS A 71 21.31 -11.71 -20.14
C LYS A 71 20.52 -12.35 -18.99
N ILE A 72 19.51 -11.66 -18.43
CA ILE A 72 18.60 -12.25 -17.44
C ILE A 72 17.78 -13.32 -18.16
N GLN A 73 17.82 -14.55 -17.64
CA GLN A 73 17.02 -15.63 -18.23
C GLN A 73 15.52 -15.35 -18.00
N PRO A 74 14.66 -15.67 -18.98
CA PRO A 74 13.21 -15.63 -18.78
C PRO A 74 12.80 -16.53 -17.62
N SER A 75 11.80 -16.14 -16.88
CA SER A 75 11.17 -17.01 -15.87
C SER A 75 10.39 -18.15 -16.55
N ALA A 76 10.13 -19.23 -15.83
CA ALA A 76 9.34 -20.36 -16.36
C ALA A 76 7.97 -19.91 -16.92
N ILE A 77 7.34 -18.92 -16.27
CA ILE A 77 6.06 -18.36 -16.72
C ILE A 77 6.20 -17.57 -18.03
N GLU A 78 7.32 -16.85 -18.22
CA GLU A 78 7.58 -16.12 -19.46
C GLU A 78 7.82 -17.05 -20.63
N GLU A 79 8.54 -18.15 -20.42
CA GLU A 79 8.75 -19.19 -21.44
C GLU A 79 7.43 -19.87 -21.80
N HIS A 80 6.60 -20.20 -20.81
CA HIS A 80 5.29 -20.83 -21.02
C HIS A 80 4.34 -19.94 -21.81
N LEU A 81 4.39 -18.62 -21.59
CA LEU A 81 3.50 -17.64 -22.19
C LEU A 81 4.15 -16.77 -23.29
N LYS A 82 5.27 -17.20 -23.85
CA LYS A 82 6.03 -16.40 -24.84
C LYS A 82 5.21 -15.93 -26.04
N GLU A 83 4.19 -16.69 -26.46
CA GLU A 83 3.30 -16.35 -27.57
C GLU A 83 2.12 -15.46 -27.15
N HIS A 84 1.90 -15.30 -25.84
CA HIS A 84 0.77 -14.57 -25.27
C HIS A 84 1.16 -13.25 -24.61
N LYS A 85 2.47 -12.94 -24.51
CA LYS A 85 2.99 -11.68 -24.00
C LYS A 85 3.76 -10.90 -25.06
N HIS A 86 3.87 -9.58 -24.87
CA HIS A 86 4.70 -8.75 -25.73
C HIS A 86 6.18 -9.18 -25.67
N PRO A 87 6.88 -9.33 -26.79
CA PRO A 87 8.29 -9.76 -26.78
C PRO A 87 9.22 -8.76 -26.07
N ASP A 88 8.92 -7.47 -26.15
CA ASP A 88 9.72 -6.40 -25.55
C ASP A 88 9.28 -6.04 -24.12
N VAL A 89 8.65 -6.96 -23.36
CA VAL A 89 8.42 -6.84 -21.93
C VAL A 89 9.03 -8.03 -21.19
N LYS A 90 9.52 -7.79 -19.96
CA LYS A 90 10.23 -8.79 -19.19
C LYS A 90 9.97 -8.67 -17.69
N ILE A 91 9.90 -9.81 -17.01
CA ILE A 91 9.87 -9.85 -15.55
C ILE A 91 11.30 -9.69 -15.03
N ILE A 92 11.55 -8.66 -14.23
CA ILE A 92 12.86 -8.37 -13.66
C ILE A 92 12.73 -8.18 -12.14
N ARG A 93 13.75 -8.55 -11.39
CA ARG A 93 13.86 -8.22 -9.96
C ARG A 93 14.77 -7.01 -9.77
N VAL A 94 14.25 -5.96 -9.16
CA VAL A 94 14.97 -4.73 -8.81
C VAL A 94 14.91 -4.56 -7.30
N ASN A 95 16.04 -4.49 -6.61
CA ASN A 95 16.09 -4.45 -5.14
C ASN A 95 15.28 -5.58 -4.46
N GLY A 96 15.34 -6.79 -5.01
CA GLY A 96 14.56 -7.91 -4.52
C GLY A 96 13.06 -7.89 -4.89
N ARG A 97 12.52 -6.74 -5.34
CA ARG A 97 11.15 -6.62 -5.84
C ARG A 97 11.07 -7.07 -7.29
N ARG A 98 10.09 -7.88 -7.60
CA ARG A 98 9.74 -8.26 -8.95
C ARG A 98 8.84 -7.20 -9.57
N GLY A 99 9.03 -6.91 -10.86
CA GLY A 99 8.17 -6.10 -11.69
C GLY A 99 8.24 -6.51 -13.15
N VAL A 100 7.39 -5.94 -13.98
CA VAL A 100 7.39 -6.11 -15.44
C VAL A 100 7.90 -4.82 -16.06
N PHE A 101 8.93 -4.93 -16.91
CA PHE A 101 9.65 -3.78 -17.44
C PHE A 101 9.65 -3.79 -18.96
N ALA A 102 9.58 -2.61 -19.59
CA ALA A 102 9.72 -2.43 -21.02
C ALA A 102 11.18 -2.52 -21.45
N LEU A 103 11.49 -3.35 -22.45
CA LEU A 103 12.81 -3.49 -23.07
C LEU A 103 13.02 -2.55 -24.25
N LYS A 104 11.93 -1.98 -24.79
CA LYS A 104 11.90 -0.93 -25.81
C LYS A 104 10.76 0.04 -25.50
N ASP A 105 10.77 1.19 -26.17
CA ASP A 105 9.63 2.11 -26.12
C ASP A 105 8.37 1.41 -26.66
N LEU A 106 7.31 1.43 -25.85
CA LEU A 106 6.00 0.90 -26.22
C LEU A 106 5.04 2.06 -26.52
N PRO A 107 4.33 2.02 -27.67
CA PRO A 107 3.32 3.03 -27.95
C PRO A 107 2.08 2.85 -27.07
N ILE A 108 1.22 3.84 -27.04
CA ILE A 108 -0.14 3.71 -26.46
C ILE A 108 -0.91 2.57 -27.19
N ASN A 109 -1.75 1.85 -26.45
CA ASN A 109 -2.51 0.67 -26.91
C ASN A 109 -1.65 -0.54 -27.35
N ALA A 110 -0.36 -0.57 -27.01
CA ALA A 110 0.44 -1.79 -27.21
C ALA A 110 -0.13 -2.92 -26.35
N VAL A 111 -0.32 -4.09 -26.94
CA VAL A 111 -0.78 -5.29 -26.20
C VAL A 111 0.37 -5.81 -25.36
N VAL A 112 0.29 -5.67 -24.05
CA VAL A 112 1.26 -6.17 -23.08
C VAL A 112 1.15 -7.69 -22.94
N CYS A 113 -0.08 -8.19 -22.83
CA CYS A 113 -0.39 -9.61 -22.91
C CYS A 113 -1.82 -9.83 -23.43
N LYS A 114 -2.04 -10.99 -24.05
CA LYS A 114 -3.34 -11.51 -24.47
C LYS A 114 -3.41 -12.98 -24.08
N ILE A 115 -4.00 -13.27 -22.93
CA ILE A 115 -4.02 -14.59 -22.30
C ILE A 115 -5.38 -15.25 -22.55
N PRO A 116 -5.44 -16.40 -23.25
CA PRO A 116 -6.67 -17.15 -23.38
C PRO A 116 -7.20 -17.61 -22.01
N LEU A 117 -8.52 -17.55 -21.81
CA LEU A 117 -9.12 -17.89 -20.50
C LEU A 117 -8.90 -19.36 -20.08
N TYR A 118 -8.68 -20.26 -21.04
CA TYR A 118 -8.34 -21.65 -20.71
C TYR A 118 -6.96 -21.82 -20.06
N LEU A 119 -6.07 -20.82 -20.17
CA LEU A 119 -4.79 -20.74 -19.44
C LEU A 119 -4.93 -20.06 -18.07
N CYS A 120 -6.07 -19.43 -17.80
CA CYS A 120 -6.38 -18.83 -16.52
C CYS A 120 -7.09 -19.86 -15.64
N LYS A 121 -6.83 -19.79 -14.33
CA LYS A 121 -7.61 -20.57 -13.37
C LYS A 121 -8.69 -19.68 -12.78
N SER A 122 -9.95 -20.11 -12.89
CA SER A 122 -11.09 -19.42 -12.28
C SER A 122 -11.78 -20.27 -11.22
N GLY A 123 -12.45 -19.64 -10.29
CA GLY A 123 -13.21 -20.28 -9.25
C GLY A 123 -13.41 -19.39 -8.02
N SER A 124 -14.01 -19.94 -6.98
CA SER A 124 -14.07 -19.32 -5.67
C SER A 124 -12.67 -19.22 -5.05
N LYS A 125 -12.51 -18.33 -4.09
CA LYS A 125 -11.22 -18.16 -3.38
C LYS A 125 -10.71 -19.46 -2.76
N LYS A 126 -11.62 -20.30 -2.28
CA LYS A 126 -11.28 -21.62 -1.73
C LYS A 126 -10.74 -22.56 -2.81
N GLU A 127 -11.45 -22.70 -3.92
CA GLU A 127 -11.03 -23.57 -5.05
C GLU A 127 -9.70 -23.11 -5.64
N LEU A 128 -9.45 -21.79 -5.74
CA LEU A 128 -8.17 -21.25 -6.19
C LEU A 128 -7.05 -21.51 -5.19
N THR A 129 -7.33 -21.48 -3.88
CA THR A 129 -6.35 -21.82 -2.84
C THR A 129 -5.97 -23.30 -2.89
N GLU A 130 -6.96 -24.19 -3.05
CA GLU A 130 -6.75 -25.63 -3.24
C GLU A 130 -5.93 -25.91 -4.50
N TYR A 131 -6.27 -25.25 -5.62
CA TYR A 131 -5.51 -25.35 -6.86
C TYR A 131 -4.02 -24.96 -6.68
N LEU A 132 -3.73 -23.87 -5.96
CA LEU A 132 -2.34 -23.46 -5.69
C LEU A 132 -1.61 -24.46 -4.80
N SER A 133 -2.30 -25.13 -3.88
CA SER A 133 -1.69 -26.14 -3.02
C SER A 133 -1.23 -27.40 -3.79
N GLU A 134 -1.94 -27.72 -4.88
CA GLU A 134 -1.67 -28.88 -5.73
C GLU A 134 -0.65 -28.58 -6.85
N ASN A 135 -0.45 -27.31 -7.21
CA ASN A 135 0.33 -26.90 -8.37
C ASN A 135 1.54 -26.04 -7.99
N ASN A 136 2.69 -26.70 -7.76
CA ASN A 136 3.96 -26.04 -7.41
C ASN A 136 4.58 -25.14 -8.52
N VAL A 137 4.06 -25.15 -9.74
CA VAL A 137 4.66 -24.48 -10.91
C VAL A 137 4.77 -22.96 -10.77
N LEU A 138 3.97 -22.37 -9.89
CA LEU A 138 3.95 -20.92 -9.67
C LEU A 138 4.87 -20.45 -8.51
N SER A 139 5.43 -21.39 -7.73
CA SER A 139 6.12 -21.05 -6.46
C SER A 139 7.33 -20.14 -6.61
N GLU A 140 8.13 -20.28 -7.68
CA GLU A 140 9.34 -19.48 -7.89
C GLU A 140 9.06 -18.02 -8.25
N SER A 141 7.90 -17.73 -8.84
CA SER A 141 7.48 -16.39 -9.22
C SER A 141 6.66 -15.67 -8.13
N MET A 142 6.23 -16.40 -7.10
CA MET A 142 5.39 -15.85 -6.03
C MET A 142 6.21 -15.07 -4.99
N PRO A 143 5.61 -14.09 -4.30
CA PRO A 143 6.26 -13.43 -3.17
C PRO A 143 6.50 -14.41 -2.04
N ARG A 144 7.46 -14.11 -1.17
CA ARG A 144 7.72 -14.91 0.02
C ARG A 144 6.54 -14.84 0.99
N ALA A 145 6.38 -15.86 1.82
CA ALA A 145 5.30 -15.92 2.81
C ALA A 145 5.34 -14.71 3.78
N ASP A 146 6.55 -14.32 4.25
CA ASP A 146 6.76 -13.19 5.15
C ASP A 146 6.34 -11.83 4.58
N THR A 147 6.05 -11.74 3.29
CA THR A 147 5.45 -10.55 2.65
C THR A 147 4.04 -10.26 3.21
N PHE A 148 3.29 -11.28 3.62
CA PHE A 148 1.90 -11.12 4.04
C PHE A 148 1.78 -11.07 5.57
N PRO A 149 1.19 -10.02 6.14
CA PRO A 149 1.05 -9.88 7.60
C PRO A 149 0.33 -11.04 8.29
N VAL A 150 -0.58 -11.72 7.61
CA VAL A 150 -1.32 -12.88 8.16
C VAL A 150 -0.40 -14.08 8.46
N THR A 151 0.80 -14.11 7.91
CA THR A 151 1.81 -15.16 8.15
C THR A 151 2.90 -14.73 9.13
N TRP A 152 2.82 -13.52 9.67
CA TRP A 152 3.80 -13.00 10.60
C TRP A 152 3.79 -13.75 11.93
N SER A 153 4.96 -13.81 12.56
CA SER A 153 5.06 -14.30 13.94
C SER A 153 4.33 -13.37 14.90
N PRO A 154 3.87 -13.84 16.06
CA PRO A 154 3.27 -12.99 17.08
C PRO A 154 4.14 -11.78 17.45
N SER A 155 5.47 -11.97 17.55
CA SER A 155 6.41 -10.88 17.86
C SER A 155 6.50 -9.84 16.75
N THR A 156 6.40 -10.24 15.49
CA THR A 156 6.33 -9.32 14.35
C THR A 156 4.99 -8.55 14.35
N CYS A 157 3.88 -9.24 14.62
CA CYS A 157 2.57 -8.61 14.78
C CYS A 157 2.53 -7.58 15.91
N ASP A 158 3.27 -7.79 17.01
CA ASP A 158 3.34 -6.85 18.12
C ASP A 158 4.02 -5.52 17.75
N GLN A 159 4.76 -5.47 16.64
CA GLN A 159 5.37 -4.22 16.16
C GLN A 159 4.33 -3.21 15.67
N ILE A 160 3.13 -3.67 15.26
CA ILE A 160 1.99 -2.79 14.95
C ILE A 160 0.99 -2.67 16.11
N GLY A 161 1.37 -3.01 17.35
CA GLY A 161 0.48 -3.12 18.50
C GLY A 161 -0.27 -1.84 18.89
N VAL A 162 0.15 -0.66 18.42
CA VAL A 162 -0.57 0.62 18.63
C VAL A 162 -1.59 0.89 17.52
N SER A 163 -1.49 0.22 16.38
CA SER A 163 -2.46 0.34 15.31
C SER A 163 -3.67 -0.56 15.58
N PRO A 164 -4.89 -0.09 15.35
CA PRO A 164 -6.08 -0.94 15.33
C PRO A 164 -5.99 -2.07 14.30
N MET A 165 -5.10 -1.96 13.31
CA MET A 165 -4.83 -3.01 12.33
C MET A 165 -4.35 -4.31 13.01
N ARG A 166 -3.76 -4.24 14.20
CA ARG A 166 -3.38 -5.43 14.97
C ARG A 166 -4.58 -6.34 15.26
N ILE A 167 -5.71 -5.74 15.65
CA ILE A 167 -6.96 -6.47 15.93
C ILE A 167 -7.57 -7.03 14.65
N ILE A 168 -7.58 -6.23 13.58
CA ILE A 168 -8.12 -6.64 12.27
C ILE A 168 -7.31 -7.82 11.71
N LEU A 169 -5.99 -7.75 11.81
CA LEU A 169 -5.09 -8.83 11.40
C LEU A 169 -5.35 -10.13 12.17
N GLU A 170 -5.55 -10.05 13.49
CA GLU A 170 -5.91 -11.21 14.29
C GLU A 170 -7.26 -11.81 13.88
N GLN A 171 -8.26 -10.96 13.63
CA GLN A 171 -9.57 -11.41 13.16
C GLN A 171 -9.45 -12.13 11.81
N GLN A 172 -8.70 -11.56 10.87
CA GLN A 172 -8.47 -12.17 9.56
C GLN A 172 -7.74 -13.53 9.66
N ILE A 173 -6.74 -13.62 10.52
CA ILE A 173 -6.05 -14.89 10.79
C ILE A 173 -7.04 -15.93 11.35
N GLN A 174 -7.91 -15.53 12.28
CA GLN A 174 -8.89 -16.44 12.85
C GLN A 174 -9.96 -16.88 11.84
N GLU A 175 -10.37 -16.01 10.92
CA GLU A 175 -11.29 -16.35 9.84
C GLU A 175 -10.67 -17.38 8.90
N PHE A 176 -9.45 -17.16 8.45
CA PHE A 176 -8.74 -18.11 7.59
C PHE A 176 -8.50 -19.46 8.28
N LYS A 177 -8.20 -19.46 9.59
CA LYS A 177 -8.06 -20.69 10.37
C LYS A 177 -9.37 -21.48 10.50
N LYS A 178 -10.53 -20.84 10.42
CA LYS A 178 -11.82 -21.52 10.41
C LYS A 178 -12.15 -22.15 9.05
N GLU A 179 -11.64 -21.58 7.96
CA GLU A 179 -11.81 -22.15 6.61
C GLU A 179 -11.02 -23.47 6.46
N GLU A 180 -9.84 -23.56 7.09
CA GLU A 180 -8.97 -24.73 7.09
C GLU A 180 -9.21 -25.60 8.34
N ARG A 181 -9.48 -26.87 8.14
CA ARG A 181 -9.84 -27.81 9.23
C ARG A 181 -8.66 -28.60 9.78
N GLU A 182 -7.44 -28.56 9.17
CA GLU A 182 -6.35 -29.44 9.53
C GLU A 182 -4.92 -28.82 9.41
N SER A 183 -3.91 -29.62 9.72
CA SER A 183 -2.52 -29.44 10.12
C SER A 183 -1.60 -28.53 9.30
N HIS A 184 -2.05 -27.80 8.27
CA HIS A 184 -1.21 -26.99 7.38
C HIS A 184 -1.62 -25.51 7.34
N VAL A 185 -2.05 -24.97 8.46
CA VAL A 185 -2.61 -23.62 8.58
C VAL A 185 -1.68 -22.54 8.02
N ASP A 186 -0.39 -22.58 8.30
CA ASP A 186 0.54 -21.53 7.85
C ASP A 186 0.68 -21.51 6.32
N ASN A 187 0.73 -22.68 5.68
CA ASN A 187 0.73 -22.76 4.23
C ASN A 187 -0.61 -22.29 3.65
N TYR A 188 -1.72 -22.63 4.28
CA TYR A 188 -3.04 -22.16 3.86
C TYR A 188 -3.16 -20.63 3.95
N LEU A 189 -2.72 -20.00 5.05
CA LEU A 189 -2.70 -18.55 5.20
C LEU A 189 -1.93 -17.87 4.06
N TYR A 190 -0.77 -18.42 3.72
CA TYR A 190 0.04 -17.93 2.61
C TYR A 190 -0.68 -18.06 1.25
N LEU A 191 -1.17 -19.24 0.92
CA LEU A 191 -1.85 -19.49 -0.36
C LEU A 191 -3.13 -18.66 -0.50
N ARG A 192 -3.89 -18.51 0.60
CA ARG A 192 -5.08 -17.68 0.65
C ARG A 192 -4.81 -16.21 0.40
N SER A 193 -3.65 -15.73 0.90
CA SER A 193 -3.16 -14.37 0.65
C SER A 193 -2.71 -14.18 -0.79
N LEU A 194 -2.08 -15.19 -1.40
CA LEU A 194 -1.75 -15.16 -2.83
C LEU A 194 -3.00 -15.00 -3.68
N VAL A 195 -4.05 -15.77 -3.41
CA VAL A 195 -5.33 -15.66 -4.13
C VAL A 195 -5.93 -14.26 -3.93
N ALA A 196 -5.98 -13.77 -2.68
CA ALA A 196 -6.56 -12.46 -2.38
C ALA A 196 -5.85 -11.29 -3.08
N SER A 197 -4.55 -11.42 -3.35
CA SER A 197 -3.72 -10.34 -3.91
C SER A 197 -3.50 -10.41 -5.42
N ARG A 198 -3.92 -11.51 -6.11
CA ARG A 198 -3.52 -11.78 -7.50
C ARG A 198 -4.65 -12.11 -8.45
N CYS A 199 -5.89 -12.13 -7.97
CA CYS A 199 -7.03 -12.41 -8.82
C CYS A 199 -7.54 -11.14 -9.51
N PHE A 200 -7.98 -11.32 -10.75
CA PHE A 200 -8.73 -10.35 -11.54
C PHE A 200 -10.19 -10.76 -11.54
N ALA A 201 -11.11 -9.81 -11.39
CA ALA A 201 -12.53 -10.11 -11.32
C ALA A 201 -13.25 -9.74 -12.62
N ASP A 202 -14.10 -10.65 -13.10
CA ASP A 202 -15.08 -10.40 -14.16
C ASP A 202 -16.47 -10.74 -13.60
N GLY A 203 -17.24 -9.72 -13.23
CA GLY A 203 -18.47 -9.88 -12.46
C GLY A 203 -18.20 -10.57 -11.12
N ASP A 204 -18.85 -11.69 -10.90
CA ASP A 204 -18.69 -12.50 -9.66
C ASP A 204 -17.61 -13.59 -9.77
N THR A 205 -16.92 -13.69 -10.91
CA THR A 205 -15.91 -14.71 -11.14
C THR A 205 -14.52 -14.14 -10.95
N GLU A 206 -13.70 -14.81 -10.14
CA GLU A 206 -12.29 -14.48 -9.95
C GLU A 206 -11.39 -15.35 -10.83
N TYR A 207 -10.38 -14.74 -11.43
CA TYR A 207 -9.41 -15.38 -12.30
C TYR A 207 -7.99 -15.14 -11.83
N MET A 208 -7.20 -16.17 -11.69
CA MET A 208 -5.74 -16.07 -11.66
C MET A 208 -5.25 -16.03 -13.09
N VAL A 209 -4.73 -14.87 -13.50
CA VAL A 209 -4.25 -14.63 -14.86
C VAL A 209 -2.73 -14.64 -14.85
N PRO A 210 -2.10 -15.71 -15.36
CA PRO A 210 -0.66 -15.85 -15.31
C PRO A 210 0.03 -14.74 -16.12
N PHE A 211 1.20 -14.28 -15.68
CA PHE A 211 1.94 -13.11 -16.15
C PHE A 211 1.30 -11.76 -15.79
N ALA A 212 0.00 -11.56 -15.98
CA ALA A 212 -0.66 -10.28 -15.64
C ALA A 212 -0.55 -9.99 -14.12
N ASP A 213 -0.64 -11.01 -13.30
CA ASP A 213 -0.46 -10.94 -11.83
C ASP A 213 0.99 -10.62 -11.40
N MET A 214 1.92 -10.49 -12.35
CA MET A 214 3.30 -10.09 -12.10
C MET A 214 3.52 -8.58 -12.11
N LEU A 215 2.59 -7.79 -12.65
CA LEU A 215 2.65 -6.34 -12.60
C LEU A 215 2.41 -5.82 -11.18
N ASN A 216 3.11 -4.75 -10.82
CA ASN A 216 2.93 -4.09 -9.53
C ASN A 216 1.85 -3.00 -9.60
N HIS A 217 1.35 -2.59 -8.43
CA HIS A 217 0.36 -1.53 -8.30
C HIS A 217 0.97 -0.14 -8.41
N SER A 218 0.24 0.76 -9.08
CA SER A 218 0.42 2.21 -8.96
C SER A 218 -0.94 2.91 -8.91
N ASN A 219 -1.01 4.02 -8.16
CA ASN A 219 -2.16 4.94 -8.24
C ASN A 219 -2.15 5.78 -9.54
N ASP A 220 -1.05 5.75 -10.28
CA ASP A 220 -0.87 6.32 -11.62
C ASP A 220 -0.41 5.20 -12.57
N PRO A 221 -1.31 4.30 -12.99
CA PRO A 221 -1.00 3.14 -13.80
C PRO A 221 -0.68 3.55 -15.24
N ASN A 222 0.11 2.72 -15.92
CA ASN A 222 0.39 2.90 -17.34
C ASN A 222 -0.13 1.75 -18.21
N VAL A 223 -0.85 0.80 -17.61
CA VAL A 223 -1.59 -0.23 -18.30
C VAL A 223 -3.04 -0.29 -17.81
N GLU A 224 -3.90 -0.83 -18.67
CA GLU A 224 -5.28 -1.20 -18.36
C GLU A 224 -5.57 -2.60 -18.88
N TRP A 225 -6.60 -3.24 -18.37
CA TRP A 225 -6.99 -4.59 -18.77
C TRP A 225 -8.50 -4.72 -18.94
N GLU A 226 -8.88 -5.70 -19.75
CA GLU A 226 -10.26 -6.09 -20.00
C GLU A 226 -10.38 -7.60 -20.19
N PHE A 227 -11.52 -8.17 -19.82
CA PHE A 227 -11.96 -9.47 -20.30
C PHE A 227 -12.76 -9.25 -21.60
N LYS A 228 -12.34 -9.89 -22.67
CA LYS A 228 -12.99 -9.76 -23.96
C LYS A 228 -13.04 -11.10 -24.67
N GLU A 229 -14.24 -11.54 -25.02
CA GLU A 229 -14.49 -12.86 -25.59
C GLU A 229 -13.91 -13.95 -24.65
N ASP A 230 -12.99 -14.77 -25.15
CA ASP A 230 -12.32 -15.85 -24.44
C ASP A 230 -10.88 -15.47 -23.99
N HIS A 231 -10.58 -14.18 -23.86
CA HIS A 231 -9.26 -13.68 -23.50
C HIS A 231 -9.28 -12.63 -22.40
N PHE A 232 -8.25 -12.64 -21.58
CA PHE A 232 -7.80 -11.48 -20.79
C PHE A 232 -6.79 -10.69 -21.62
N ILE A 233 -6.99 -9.38 -21.77
CA ILE A 233 -6.14 -8.51 -22.58
C ILE A 233 -5.66 -7.34 -21.73
N MET A 234 -4.36 -7.11 -21.71
CA MET A 234 -3.74 -5.96 -21.05
C MET A 234 -3.04 -5.07 -22.08
N ARG A 235 -3.22 -3.75 -21.99
CA ARG A 235 -2.69 -2.76 -22.93
C ARG A 235 -2.07 -1.59 -22.21
N THR A 236 -1.12 -0.92 -22.87
CA THR A 236 -0.60 0.36 -22.39
C THR A 236 -1.64 1.47 -22.56
N MET A 237 -1.84 2.28 -21.52
CA MET A 237 -2.72 3.47 -21.51
C MET A 237 -2.02 4.72 -22.04
N CYS A 238 -0.70 4.76 -21.99
CA CYS A 238 0.16 5.85 -22.43
C CYS A 238 1.45 5.26 -23.03
N PRO A 239 2.27 6.06 -23.75
CA PRO A 239 3.59 5.61 -24.18
C PRO A 239 4.46 5.24 -22.95
N VAL A 240 5.03 4.04 -22.96
CA VAL A 240 5.95 3.55 -21.93
C VAL A 240 7.36 3.57 -22.47
N LYS A 241 8.29 4.17 -21.75
CA LYS A 241 9.68 4.26 -22.19
C LYS A 241 10.45 3.00 -21.86
N VAL A 242 11.49 2.75 -22.64
CA VAL A 242 12.45 1.69 -22.35
C VAL A 242 12.97 1.79 -20.92
N THR A 243 13.03 0.66 -20.22
CA THR A 243 13.38 0.50 -18.81
C THR A 243 12.32 0.96 -17.80
N ASP A 244 11.22 1.56 -18.22
CA ASP A 244 10.14 1.89 -17.31
C ASP A 244 9.37 0.62 -16.89
N GLU A 245 8.94 0.60 -15.65
CA GLU A 245 8.09 -0.47 -15.12
C GLU A 245 6.65 -0.28 -15.60
N LEU A 246 5.99 -1.39 -15.94
CA LEU A 246 4.57 -1.43 -16.23
C LEU A 246 3.81 -1.64 -14.92
N PHE A 247 2.86 -0.74 -14.64
CA PHE A 247 2.06 -0.73 -13.43
C PHE A 247 0.58 -0.90 -13.74
N ASP A 248 -0.05 -1.79 -12.98
CA ASP A 248 -1.49 -1.99 -12.96
C ASP A 248 -2.15 -1.19 -11.82
N PHE A 249 -3.45 -0.99 -11.92
CA PHE A 249 -4.28 -0.41 -10.88
C PHE A 249 -5.11 -1.49 -10.18
N TYR A 250 -4.72 -1.89 -8.97
CA TYR A 250 -5.43 -2.91 -8.18
C TYR A 250 -6.78 -2.42 -7.61
N GLY A 251 -7.26 -1.26 -8.07
CA GLY A 251 -8.40 -0.55 -7.52
C GLY A 251 -8.01 0.41 -6.38
N PRO A 252 -8.94 1.26 -5.94
CA PRO A 252 -8.69 2.23 -4.87
C PRO A 252 -8.49 1.49 -3.54
N LYS A 253 -7.23 1.35 -3.12
CA LYS A 253 -6.85 0.65 -1.89
C LYS A 253 -6.39 1.64 -0.83
N SER A 254 -6.94 1.53 0.38
CA SER A 254 -6.38 2.20 1.54
C SER A 254 -5.08 1.52 2.01
N ASN A 255 -4.32 2.21 2.88
CA ASN A 255 -3.18 1.62 3.57
C ASN A 255 -3.54 0.29 4.27
N TYR A 256 -4.73 0.20 4.87
CA TYR A 256 -5.19 -1.00 5.59
C TYR A 256 -5.47 -2.17 4.65
N GLU A 257 -6.18 -1.92 3.54
CA GLU A 257 -6.46 -2.95 2.52
C GLU A 257 -5.17 -3.42 1.84
N ALA A 258 -4.28 -2.50 1.51
CA ALA A 258 -3.01 -2.82 0.88
C ALA A 258 -2.09 -3.60 1.84
N PHE A 259 -2.02 -3.20 3.11
CA PHE A 259 -1.30 -3.91 4.16
C PHE A 259 -1.83 -5.34 4.33
N LEU A 260 -3.14 -5.47 4.56
CA LEU A 260 -3.75 -6.73 4.96
C LEU A 260 -3.74 -7.79 3.84
N HIS A 261 -4.05 -7.36 2.60
CA HIS A 261 -4.27 -8.28 1.49
C HIS A 261 -3.10 -8.37 0.51
N TYR A 262 -2.25 -7.35 0.43
CA TYR A 262 -1.19 -7.29 -0.58
C TYR A 262 0.22 -7.23 0.00
N GLY A 263 0.38 -6.95 1.29
CA GLY A 263 1.69 -6.89 1.95
C GLY A 263 2.54 -5.68 1.53
N PHE A 264 1.91 -4.54 1.22
CA PHE A 264 2.60 -3.27 0.96
C PHE A 264 1.76 -2.07 1.39
N ILE A 265 2.35 -0.89 1.41
CA ILE A 265 1.65 0.39 1.61
C ILE A 265 1.86 1.24 0.36
N PRO A 266 0.78 1.69 -0.33
CA PRO A 266 0.91 2.55 -1.51
C PRO A 266 1.57 3.88 -1.16
N LEU A 267 2.50 4.33 -2.01
CA LEU A 267 3.12 5.65 -1.86
C LEU A 267 2.13 6.76 -2.25
N ASN A 268 2.25 7.92 -1.60
CA ASN A 268 1.45 9.12 -1.90
C ASN A 268 -0.07 8.88 -1.88
N ASN A 269 -0.53 7.97 -1.03
CA ASN A 269 -1.90 7.49 -0.99
C ASN A 269 -2.80 8.26 0.00
N THR A 270 -2.36 9.40 0.50
CA THR A 270 -2.98 10.16 1.62
C THR A 270 -4.49 10.34 1.50
N LYS A 271 -5.02 10.45 0.27
CA LYS A 271 -6.48 10.63 0.07
C LYS A 271 -7.30 9.38 0.42
N LEU A 272 -6.72 8.20 0.21
CA LEU A 272 -7.37 6.89 0.43
C LEU A 272 -6.96 6.29 1.77
N ASP A 273 -5.82 6.70 2.32
CA ASP A 273 -5.32 6.18 3.58
C ASP A 273 -6.28 6.46 4.72
N VAL A 274 -6.32 5.54 5.64
CA VAL A 274 -7.21 5.59 6.81
C VAL A 274 -6.43 5.39 8.09
N VAL A 275 -6.97 5.96 9.17
CA VAL A 275 -6.63 5.57 10.54
C VAL A 275 -7.93 5.30 11.30
N ARG A 276 -8.01 4.18 12.00
CA ARG A 276 -9.11 3.94 12.93
C ARG A 276 -8.85 4.62 14.25
N LEU A 277 -9.83 5.36 14.71
CA LEU A 277 -9.85 6.02 16.00
C LEU A 277 -10.73 5.19 16.93
N ILE A 278 -10.15 4.69 18.01
CA ILE A 278 -10.87 4.01 19.08
C ILE A 278 -10.76 4.89 20.30
N GLY A 279 -11.88 5.28 20.87
CA GLY A 279 -11.88 6.18 21.99
C GLY A 279 -13.00 5.89 22.98
N ASP A 280 -12.78 6.34 24.24
CA ASP A 280 -13.81 6.29 25.27
C ASP A 280 -14.90 7.34 24.99
N LEU A 281 -16.12 6.98 25.27
CA LEU A 281 -17.23 7.92 25.21
C LEU A 281 -17.02 9.06 26.21
N PRO A 282 -17.20 10.33 25.80
CA PRO A 282 -17.14 11.45 26.72
C PRO A 282 -18.13 11.28 27.90
N ALA A 283 -17.79 11.80 29.06
CA ALA A 283 -18.65 11.74 30.23
C ALA A 283 -20.04 12.31 29.92
N GLY A 284 -21.08 11.58 30.26
CA GLY A 284 -22.47 11.93 29.99
C GLY A 284 -23.00 11.51 28.58
N ALA A 285 -22.14 11.08 27.66
CA ALA A 285 -22.57 10.56 26.37
C ALA A 285 -23.31 9.21 26.50
N LYS A 286 -22.90 8.37 27.45
CA LYS A 286 -23.51 7.04 27.71
C LYS A 286 -25.03 7.10 27.93
N ASN A 287 -25.53 8.15 28.56
CA ASN A 287 -26.95 8.31 28.82
C ASN A 287 -27.77 8.75 27.59
N ARG A 288 -27.12 9.08 26.48
CA ARG A 288 -27.73 9.60 25.26
C ARG A 288 -27.66 8.62 24.10
N LEU A 289 -26.75 7.66 24.18
CA LEU A 289 -26.51 6.69 23.14
C LEU A 289 -27.29 5.42 23.39
N ASP A 290 -27.83 4.83 22.36
CA ASP A 290 -28.49 3.54 22.46
C ASP A 290 -27.45 2.47 22.82
N PRO A 291 -27.59 1.75 23.94
CA PRO A 291 -26.63 0.72 24.39
C PRO A 291 -26.46 -0.43 23.40
N ARG A 292 -27.42 -0.62 22.49
CA ARG A 292 -27.32 -1.66 21.45
C ARG A 292 -26.25 -1.37 20.42
N TYR A 293 -25.89 -0.10 20.22
CA TYR A 293 -24.90 0.34 19.24
C TYR A 293 -23.62 0.88 19.85
N PHE A 294 -23.67 1.37 21.10
CA PHE A 294 -22.55 2.03 21.76
C PHE A 294 -22.44 1.55 23.21
N GLN A 295 -21.52 0.63 23.48
CA GLN A 295 -21.35 0.08 24.82
C GLN A 295 -20.50 1.00 25.72
N THR A 296 -19.19 1.12 25.44
CA THR A 296 -18.25 1.90 26.29
C THR A 296 -17.29 2.77 25.48
N SER A 297 -17.08 2.42 24.23
CA SER A 297 -16.14 3.06 23.29
C SER A 297 -16.80 3.32 21.95
N PHE A 298 -16.16 4.15 21.16
CA PHE A 298 -16.50 4.36 19.75
C PHE A 298 -15.31 3.97 18.87
N GLU A 299 -15.62 3.55 17.66
CA GLU A 299 -14.66 3.26 16.62
C GLU A 299 -15.07 3.97 15.34
N PHE A 300 -14.16 4.73 14.74
CA PHE A 300 -14.37 5.45 13.49
C PHE A 300 -13.15 5.36 12.57
N GLU A 301 -13.40 5.37 11.27
CA GLU A 301 -12.37 5.57 10.27
C GLU A 301 -12.20 7.04 9.94
N LEU A 302 -11.01 7.58 10.19
CA LEU A 302 -10.60 8.89 9.73
C LEU A 302 -9.78 8.72 8.46
N ARG A 303 -10.29 9.21 7.32
CA ARG A 303 -9.59 9.14 6.03
C ARG A 303 -8.79 10.41 5.77
N GLY A 304 -7.74 10.32 4.96
CA GLY A 304 -6.94 11.47 4.58
C GLY A 304 -7.68 12.48 3.69
N SER A 305 -8.89 12.15 3.22
CA SER A 305 -9.81 13.07 2.58
C SER A 305 -11.16 13.12 3.29
N TYR A 306 -11.94 14.18 3.08
CA TYR A 306 -13.28 14.32 3.66
C TYR A 306 -14.28 13.44 2.90
N MET A 307 -14.26 12.15 3.22
CA MET A 307 -15.13 11.11 2.67
C MET A 307 -16.08 10.55 3.75
N GLU A 308 -16.91 9.57 3.38
CA GLU A 308 -17.99 9.03 4.20
C GLU A 308 -17.58 8.69 5.66
N GLY A 309 -16.49 7.94 5.89
CA GLY A 309 -16.03 7.60 7.24
C GLY A 309 -15.68 8.83 8.09
N THR A 310 -15.00 9.82 7.51
CA THR A 310 -14.66 11.07 8.20
C THR A 310 -15.92 11.89 8.56
N VAL A 311 -16.92 11.90 7.67
CA VAL A 311 -18.21 12.56 7.94
C VAL A 311 -18.91 11.95 9.14
N GLU A 312 -18.79 10.63 9.33
CA GLU A 312 -19.37 9.92 10.47
C GLU A 312 -18.76 10.34 11.81
N VAL A 313 -17.43 10.51 11.87
CA VAL A 313 -16.75 11.03 13.08
C VAL A 313 -17.33 12.39 13.49
N PHE A 314 -17.44 13.32 12.56
CA PHE A 314 -17.98 14.65 12.83
C PHE A 314 -19.45 14.59 13.24
N SER A 315 -20.25 13.79 12.55
CA SER A 315 -21.68 13.61 12.84
C SER A 315 -21.90 13.06 14.24
N PHE A 316 -21.09 12.07 14.64
CA PHE A 316 -21.12 11.48 15.97
C PHE A 316 -20.77 12.50 17.06
N LEU A 317 -19.68 13.23 16.90
CA LEU A 317 -19.26 14.24 17.88
C LEU A 317 -20.26 15.40 17.98
N ARG A 318 -20.86 15.84 16.86
CA ARG A 318 -21.95 16.82 16.85
C ARG A 318 -23.13 16.35 17.67
N TYR A 319 -23.53 15.09 17.51
CA TYR A 319 -24.62 14.51 18.27
C TYR A 319 -24.31 14.47 19.77
N ILE A 320 -23.13 13.98 20.18
CA ILE A 320 -22.73 13.93 21.59
C ILE A 320 -22.83 15.32 22.24
N ARG A 321 -22.49 16.38 21.52
CA ARG A 321 -22.53 17.75 22.03
C ARG A 321 -23.91 18.40 21.90
N SER A 322 -24.77 17.92 21.02
CA SER A 322 -26.10 18.49 20.82
C SER A 322 -27.00 18.25 22.02
N ASN A 323 -28.03 19.10 22.19
CA ASN A 323 -29.07 18.90 23.20
C ASN A 323 -30.24 18.04 22.68
N ASP A 324 -30.12 17.46 21.49
CA ASP A 324 -31.18 16.64 20.90
C ASP A 324 -31.30 15.32 21.67
N LYS A 325 -32.53 15.00 22.08
CA LYS A 325 -32.83 13.80 22.88
C LYS A 325 -33.14 12.55 22.01
N LYS A 326 -33.30 12.73 20.72
CA LYS A 326 -33.58 11.61 19.80
C LYS A 326 -32.28 10.99 19.31
N CYS A 327 -31.99 9.78 19.79
CA CYS A 327 -30.94 8.98 19.15
C CYS A 327 -31.44 8.53 17.77
N PRO A 328 -30.76 8.88 16.68
CA PRO A 328 -31.14 8.42 15.37
C PRO A 328 -30.89 6.90 15.23
N GLU A 329 -31.74 6.24 14.46
CA GLU A 329 -31.58 4.82 14.14
C GLU A 329 -30.30 4.55 13.32
N THR A 330 -29.78 5.58 12.64
CA THR A 330 -28.51 5.53 11.91
C THR A 330 -27.77 6.86 12.01
N LEU A 331 -26.47 6.82 12.26
CA LEU A 331 -25.58 8.01 12.24
C LEU A 331 -25.55 8.72 10.87
N LYS A 332 -25.83 8.01 9.78
CA LYS A 332 -25.79 8.53 8.39
C LYS A 332 -26.76 9.69 8.11
N GLY A 333 -27.88 9.79 8.87
CA GLY A 333 -28.89 10.84 8.67
C GLY A 333 -28.69 12.07 9.51
N PHE A 334 -27.93 11.96 10.57
CA PHE A 334 -28.18 12.78 11.72
C PHE A 334 -27.55 14.16 11.74
N LEU A 335 -26.32 14.35 11.40
CA LEU A 335 -25.69 15.65 11.55
C LEU A 335 -24.64 15.91 10.46
N LYS A 336 -25.00 15.63 9.22
CA LYS A 336 -24.18 16.00 8.05
C LYS A 336 -23.95 17.52 7.98
N LYS A 337 -24.81 18.29 8.64
CA LYS A 337 -24.73 19.75 8.68
C LYS A 337 -24.29 20.22 10.07
N PRO A 338 -23.49 21.29 10.16
CA PRO A 338 -23.18 21.97 11.41
C PRO A 338 -24.43 22.35 12.20
N VAL A 339 -24.38 22.19 13.52
CA VAL A 339 -25.51 22.49 14.44
C VAL A 339 -25.48 23.96 14.89
N SER A 340 -24.35 24.37 15.40
CA SER A 340 -24.06 25.75 15.81
C SER A 340 -22.56 26.01 15.79
N LYS A 341 -22.17 27.27 15.86
CA LYS A 341 -20.79 27.69 15.95
C LYS A 341 -20.07 27.06 17.15
N GLU A 342 -20.70 27.10 18.30
CA GLU A 342 -20.16 26.57 19.56
C GLU A 342 -20.04 25.06 19.51
N ASN A 343 -21.02 24.38 18.89
CA ASN A 343 -20.96 22.93 18.71
C ASN A 343 -19.80 22.53 17.81
N GLU A 344 -19.65 23.17 16.64
CA GLU A 344 -18.57 22.85 15.71
C GLU A 344 -17.17 23.15 16.26
N LEU A 345 -17.02 24.28 16.96
CA LEU A 345 -15.76 24.59 17.64
C LEU A 345 -15.39 23.52 18.66
N TRP A 346 -16.39 23.06 19.44
CA TRP A 346 -16.19 21.97 20.40
C TRP A 346 -15.82 20.66 19.67
N VAL A 347 -16.51 20.30 18.58
CA VAL A 347 -16.21 19.10 17.78
C VAL A 347 -14.79 19.13 17.25
N CYS A 348 -14.35 20.25 16.67
CA CYS A 348 -12.98 20.39 16.18
C CYS A 348 -11.94 20.25 17.30
N LYS A 349 -12.18 20.91 18.46
CA LYS A 349 -11.27 20.79 19.62
C LYS A 349 -11.23 19.38 20.19
N MET A 350 -12.37 18.72 20.29
CA MET A 350 -12.46 17.34 20.81
C MET A 350 -11.72 16.36 19.89
N LEU A 351 -11.96 16.43 18.58
CA LEU A 351 -11.27 15.58 17.61
C LEU A 351 -9.77 15.89 17.61
N PHE A 352 -9.37 17.14 17.61
CA PHE A 352 -7.96 17.53 17.71
C PHE A 352 -7.25 16.91 18.92
N ASN A 353 -7.88 16.95 20.10
CA ASN A 353 -7.33 16.32 21.30
C ASN A 353 -7.21 14.79 21.18
N ILE A 354 -8.18 14.14 20.51
CA ILE A 354 -8.11 12.70 20.23
C ILE A 354 -6.91 12.41 19.34
N LEU A 355 -6.75 13.18 18.24
CA LEU A 355 -5.64 12.98 17.31
C LEU A 355 -4.28 13.21 17.98
N GLN A 356 -4.14 14.22 18.83
CA GLN A 356 -2.88 14.44 19.57
C GLN A 356 -2.50 13.25 20.47
N LYS A 357 -3.46 12.63 21.13
CA LYS A 357 -3.22 11.43 21.94
C LYS A 357 -2.78 10.25 21.07
N GLU A 358 -3.41 10.07 19.90
CA GLU A 358 -3.05 9.01 18.97
C GLU A 358 -1.66 9.21 18.35
N VAL A 359 -1.28 10.45 18.03
CA VAL A 359 0.07 10.79 17.59
C VAL A 359 1.09 10.46 18.67
N HIS A 360 0.84 10.92 19.90
CA HIS A 360 1.75 10.66 21.03
C HIS A 360 1.98 9.16 21.27
N ARG A 361 0.91 8.38 21.29
CA ARG A 361 0.96 6.92 21.45
C ARG A 361 1.80 6.22 20.38
N ARG A 362 1.70 6.67 19.11
CA ARG A 362 2.49 6.10 18.01
C ARG A 362 3.96 6.50 18.07
N VAL A 363 4.24 7.75 18.43
CA VAL A 363 5.63 8.23 18.63
C VAL A 363 6.32 7.45 19.75
N GLU A 364 5.66 7.25 20.88
CA GLU A 364 6.21 6.45 21.98
C GLU A 364 6.51 5.00 21.56
N LYS A 365 5.59 4.37 20.81
CA LYS A 365 5.80 3.00 20.32
C LYS A 365 6.96 2.92 19.34
N THR A 366 7.05 3.87 18.41
CA THR A 366 8.13 3.90 17.42
C THR A 366 9.50 4.11 18.07
N ALA A 367 9.54 4.85 19.17
CA ALA A 367 10.76 5.07 19.96
C ALA A 367 11.26 3.80 20.67
N ILE A 368 10.39 2.79 20.93
CA ILE A 368 10.77 1.52 21.55
C ILE A 368 11.47 0.57 20.54
N GLY A 369 11.38 0.88 19.24
CA GLY A 369 11.97 0.13 18.14
C GLY A 369 10.92 -0.68 17.38
N VAL A 370 10.76 -0.36 16.10
CA VAL A 370 10.00 -1.12 15.10
C VAL A 370 10.98 -1.44 14.00
N GLU A 371 11.19 -2.73 13.72
CA GLU A 371 12.23 -3.19 12.78
C GLU A 371 11.63 -3.68 11.47
N GLU A 372 10.38 -4.20 11.50
CA GLU A 372 9.70 -4.71 10.32
C GLU A 372 9.35 -3.54 9.35
N PRO A 373 9.90 -3.52 8.12
CA PRO A 373 9.72 -2.39 7.20
C PRO A 373 8.26 -2.10 6.85
N LEU A 374 7.44 -3.13 6.72
CA LEU A 374 6.02 -2.96 6.40
C LEU A 374 5.24 -2.42 7.60
N ALA A 375 5.61 -2.81 8.84
CA ALA A 375 5.05 -2.23 10.06
C ALA A 375 5.39 -0.74 10.18
N ILE A 376 6.65 -0.37 9.89
CA ILE A 376 7.09 1.04 9.84
C ILE A 376 6.24 1.81 8.82
N SER A 377 6.09 1.28 7.60
CA SER A 377 5.32 1.94 6.54
C SER A 377 3.85 2.12 6.91
N LEU A 378 3.23 1.14 7.55
CA LEU A 378 1.85 1.25 8.06
C LEU A 378 1.72 2.37 9.08
N LEU A 379 2.57 2.38 10.12
CA LEU A 379 2.53 3.40 11.17
C LEU A 379 2.81 4.80 10.63
N GLN A 380 3.70 4.93 9.64
CA GLN A 380 3.96 6.20 8.94
C GLN A 380 2.75 6.68 8.15
N SER A 381 2.05 5.79 7.43
CA SER A 381 0.83 6.16 6.67
C SER A 381 -0.29 6.61 7.60
N GLU A 382 -0.52 5.91 8.72
CA GLU A 382 -1.46 6.34 9.76
C GLU A 382 -1.07 7.70 10.35
N MET A 383 0.22 7.90 10.65
CA MET A 383 0.73 9.16 11.17
C MET A 383 0.50 10.30 10.18
N ALA A 384 0.68 10.09 8.88
CA ALA A 384 0.42 11.09 7.87
C ALA A 384 -1.05 11.56 7.88
N VAL A 385 -2.01 10.64 8.04
CA VAL A 385 -3.44 10.96 8.18
C VAL A 385 -3.70 11.77 9.46
N LEU A 386 -3.14 11.35 10.59
CA LEU A 386 -3.32 12.03 11.88
C LEU A 386 -2.76 13.46 11.86
N VAL A 387 -1.56 13.65 11.31
CA VAL A 387 -0.91 14.96 11.20
C VAL A 387 -1.71 15.87 10.26
N HIS A 388 -2.10 15.37 9.08
CA HIS A 388 -2.91 16.12 8.12
C HIS A 388 -4.20 16.67 8.76
N TRP A 389 -4.93 15.84 9.49
CA TRP A 389 -6.15 16.27 10.18
C TRP A 389 -5.85 17.15 11.39
N GLY A 390 -4.76 16.91 12.12
CA GLY A 390 -4.29 17.76 13.21
C GLY A 390 -4.08 19.20 12.75
N GLU A 391 -3.34 19.39 11.67
CA GLU A 391 -3.10 20.71 11.05
C GLU A 391 -4.40 21.34 10.54
N THR A 392 -5.23 20.55 9.85
CA THR A 392 -6.54 20.98 9.32
C THR A 392 -7.45 21.49 10.44
N LEU A 393 -7.58 20.74 11.53
CA LEU A 393 -8.41 21.11 12.68
C LEU A 393 -7.86 22.31 13.44
N GLN A 394 -6.54 22.41 13.60
CA GLN A 394 -5.89 23.54 14.24
C GLN A 394 -6.17 24.84 13.47
N GLU A 395 -6.07 24.78 12.14
CA GLU A 395 -6.41 25.92 11.29
C GLU A 395 -7.90 26.30 11.39
N ALA A 396 -8.79 25.30 11.35
CA ALA A 396 -10.23 25.52 11.52
C ALA A 396 -10.57 26.17 12.85
N ILE A 397 -9.97 25.71 13.96
CA ILE A 397 -10.15 26.28 15.29
C ILE A 397 -9.69 27.74 15.32
N GLN A 398 -8.52 28.07 14.76
CA GLN A 398 -7.99 29.45 14.72
C GLN A 398 -8.91 30.39 13.94
N ILE A 399 -9.48 29.91 12.82
CA ILE A 399 -10.45 30.71 12.03
C ILE A 399 -11.73 30.93 12.82
N MET A 400 -12.27 29.89 13.44
CA MET A 400 -13.50 29.97 14.24
C MET A 400 -13.38 30.88 15.47
N GLU A 401 -12.17 30.93 16.05
CA GLU A 401 -11.84 31.84 17.16
C GLU A 401 -11.50 33.27 16.71
N GLY A 402 -11.50 33.54 15.40
CA GLY A 402 -11.18 34.84 14.83
C GLY A 402 -9.69 35.21 14.83
N LYS A 403 -8.83 34.24 15.11
CA LYS A 403 -7.35 34.41 15.17
C LYS A 403 -6.68 34.36 13.80
N LYS A 404 -7.35 33.76 12.80
CA LYS A 404 -6.86 33.58 11.41
C LYS A 404 -7.96 33.90 10.41
N LYS A 405 -7.59 34.48 9.25
CA LYS A 405 -8.52 34.71 8.13
C LYS A 405 -8.40 33.55 7.13
N VAL A 406 -9.52 33.21 6.48
CA VAL A 406 -9.54 32.24 5.38
C VAL A 406 -8.74 32.78 4.20
N LYS A 407 -7.80 32.01 3.66
CA LYS A 407 -7.02 32.32 2.47
C LYS A 407 -7.44 31.44 1.29
N LYS A 408 -7.08 31.82 0.05
CA LYS A 408 -7.32 30.99 -1.16
C LYS A 408 -6.70 29.59 -1.08
N SER A 409 -5.63 29.42 -0.28
CA SER A 409 -4.94 28.14 -0.04
C SER A 409 -5.54 27.33 1.12
N THR A 410 -6.60 27.81 1.75
CA THR A 410 -7.25 27.08 2.85
C THR A 410 -7.91 25.82 2.31
N ASN A 411 -7.70 24.69 2.99
CA ASN A 411 -8.26 23.40 2.60
C ASN A 411 -9.78 23.49 2.38
N ASP A 412 -10.29 22.88 1.32
CA ASP A 412 -11.71 22.91 0.93
C ASP A 412 -12.66 22.46 2.04
N TYR A 413 -12.22 21.53 2.90
CA TYR A 413 -12.98 21.11 4.06
C TYR A 413 -13.14 22.25 5.07
N ILE A 414 -12.05 22.93 5.42
CA ILE A 414 -12.05 24.08 6.32
C ILE A 414 -12.97 25.15 5.75
N VAL A 415 -12.88 25.41 4.45
CA VAL A 415 -13.76 26.38 3.75
C VAL A 415 -15.22 25.94 3.85
N LYS A 416 -15.54 24.66 3.68
CA LYS A 416 -16.92 24.13 3.81
C LYS A 416 -17.45 24.27 5.24
N VAL A 417 -16.66 23.89 6.25
CA VAL A 417 -17.04 24.02 7.67
C VAL A 417 -17.23 25.48 8.05
N VAL A 418 -16.30 26.35 7.69
CA VAL A 418 -16.34 27.78 8.01
C VAL A 418 -17.48 28.52 7.28
N LYS A 419 -17.75 28.15 6.01
CA LYS A 419 -18.91 28.68 5.25
C LYS A 419 -20.24 28.23 5.85
N ALA A 420 -20.36 26.96 6.20
CA ALA A 420 -21.58 26.42 6.79
C ALA A 420 -21.92 27.10 8.14
N MET A 421 -20.90 27.60 8.82
CA MET A 421 -21.06 28.35 10.10
C MET A 421 -21.32 29.86 9.93
N GLY A 422 -21.46 30.35 8.72
CA GLY A 422 -21.70 31.76 8.46
C GLY A 422 -20.50 32.68 8.68
N TYR A 423 -19.28 32.12 8.79
CA TYR A 423 -18.05 32.93 8.90
C TYR A 423 -17.53 33.48 7.58
N TYR A 424 -18.17 33.12 6.48
CA TYR A 424 -17.86 33.60 5.14
C TYR A 424 -19.13 34.07 4.45
N LYS A 425 -19.21 35.36 4.17
CA LYS A 425 -20.18 35.92 3.22
C LYS A 425 -19.59 35.86 1.81
#